data_938eec6d3663bf9f7d78f50f8b95b761
#
_entry.id   938eec6d3663bf9f7d78f50f8b95b761
#
_cell.length_a   1.000
_cell.length_b   1.000
_cell.length_c   1.000
_cell.angle_alpha   90.00
_cell.angle_beta   90.00
_cell.angle_gamma   90.00
#
_symmetry.space_group_name_H-M   'P 1'
#
loop_
_entity.id
_entity.type
_entity.pdbx_description
1 polymer ?
#
loop_
_entity_poly.entity_id
_entity_poly.type
_entity_poly.pdbx_seq_one_letter_code
_entity_poly.pdbx_strand_id
1 'polypeptide(L)'
;MTGYPGTENTDLSGYDDLGCFVEEKGRGKPVSIAANWKRDVPVLLLEFRESVRVTILEGEVASLKERVAAVEAQKPLIVPVESLAPEPYEVIRPFHVILQPAGDEYLATFFDASISATGGTQREAVENLKDLVVTAFNMLTRHKQSELGPGPLHQINVLKQFIRRVE
;
A
#
# COMPACT_ATOMS: atom_id res chain seq x y z
N MET A 1 -14.81 25.25 27.49
CA MET A 1 -14.84 26.61 26.93
C MET A 1 -13.40 26.95 26.54
N THR A 2 -13.02 26.72 25.31
CA THR A 2 -11.74 27.15 24.75
C THR A 2 -12.03 27.70 23.36
N GLY A 3 -11.85 29.03 23.26
CA GLY A 3 -12.15 29.84 22.07
C GLY A 3 -11.09 29.63 21.00
N TYR A 4 -11.53 29.53 19.74
CA TYR A 4 -10.72 29.64 18.56
C TYR A 4 -10.34 31.11 18.30
N PRO A 5 -9.06 31.41 17.96
CA PRO A 5 -8.69 32.75 17.51
C PRO A 5 -9.14 32.95 16.06
N GLY A 6 -9.64 34.19 15.81
CA GLY A 6 -10.20 34.60 14.53
C GLY A 6 -9.20 34.64 13.37
N THR A 7 -9.74 34.39 12.20
CA THR A 7 -9.10 34.63 10.90
C THR A 7 -9.00 36.13 10.65
N GLU A 8 -7.79 36.68 10.68
CA GLU A 8 -7.51 38.01 10.20
C GLU A 8 -7.64 38.05 8.67
N ASN A 9 -8.57 38.92 8.26
CA ASN A 9 -8.86 39.25 6.89
C ASN A 9 -7.73 40.19 6.37
N THR A 10 -6.76 39.63 5.64
CA THR A 10 -5.71 40.44 4.99
C THR A 10 -6.30 41.06 3.73
N ASP A 11 -6.58 42.36 3.86
CA ASP A 11 -6.98 43.28 2.79
C ASP A 11 -5.84 43.38 1.75
N LEU A 12 -6.08 42.85 0.54
CA LEU A 12 -5.13 42.85 -0.60
C LEU A 12 -5.38 44.02 -1.56
N SER A 13 -5.77 45.19 -1.02
CA SER A 13 -6.00 46.41 -1.83
C SER A 13 -4.75 47.30 -1.96
N GLY A 14 -3.56 46.79 -2.16
CA GLY A 14 -2.33 47.60 -2.14
C GLY A 14 -1.27 47.24 -3.19
N TYR A 15 -1.63 46.73 -4.35
CA TYR A 15 -0.65 46.48 -5.44
C TYR A 15 -0.98 47.24 -6.74
N ASP A 16 -1.25 48.51 -6.60
CA ASP A 16 -1.16 49.48 -7.71
C ASP A 16 0.07 50.35 -7.47
N ASP A 17 0.98 50.36 -8.43
CA ASP A 17 2.22 51.13 -8.56
C ASP A 17 3.55 50.42 -8.22
N LEU A 18 3.96 49.50 -9.08
CA LEU A 18 5.35 49.22 -9.33
C LEU A 18 5.73 49.82 -10.70
N GLY A 19 5.85 51.16 -10.74
CA GLY A 19 6.52 51.88 -11.79
C GLY A 19 8.02 51.60 -11.71
N CYS A 20 8.55 50.75 -12.58
CA CYS A 20 9.99 50.64 -12.82
C CYS A 20 10.51 51.94 -13.44
N PHE A 21 11.07 52.81 -12.61
CA PHE A 21 11.90 53.91 -13.07
C PHE A 21 13.30 53.39 -13.44
N VAL A 22 13.56 53.29 -14.71
CA VAL A 22 14.93 53.14 -15.23
C VAL A 22 15.40 54.55 -15.69
N GLU A 23 16.28 55.12 -14.91
CA GLU A 23 16.95 56.39 -15.26
C GLU A 23 18.08 56.11 -16.25
N GLU A 24 17.83 56.32 -17.55
CA GLU A 24 18.88 56.28 -18.57
C GLU A 24 19.36 57.69 -18.92
N LYS A 25 20.59 57.97 -18.53
CA LYS A 25 21.34 59.19 -18.87
C LYS A 25 21.87 59.08 -20.31
N GLY A 26 21.11 59.58 -21.27
CA GLY A 26 21.58 59.65 -22.66
C GLY A 26 20.54 60.24 -23.61
N ARG A 27 20.91 61.29 -24.32
CA ARG A 27 20.09 61.99 -25.34
C ARG A 27 19.66 61.02 -26.44
N GLY A 28 18.46 60.46 -26.30
CA GLY A 28 17.79 59.71 -27.37
C GLY A 28 16.31 59.97 -27.27
N LYS A 29 15.64 60.20 -28.38
CA LYS A 29 14.20 60.40 -28.48
C LYS A 29 13.51 59.23 -27.77
N PRO A 30 12.43 59.46 -27.04
CA PRO A 30 11.69 58.37 -26.40
C PRO A 30 11.15 57.43 -27.47
N VAL A 31 11.74 56.26 -27.59
CA VAL A 31 11.19 55.17 -28.39
C VAL A 31 10.04 54.67 -27.57
N SER A 32 8.84 54.92 -28.04
CA SER A 32 7.61 54.38 -27.42
C SER A 32 7.62 52.86 -27.53
N ILE A 33 8.15 52.19 -26.55
CA ILE A 33 8.11 50.73 -26.40
C ILE A 33 6.69 50.26 -25.94
N ALA A 34 5.80 51.22 -25.69
CA ALA A 34 4.49 50.96 -25.10
C ALA A 34 3.43 50.36 -26.05
N ALA A 35 3.73 50.14 -27.32
CA ALA A 35 2.66 49.76 -28.25
C ALA A 35 2.58 48.28 -28.62
N ASN A 36 3.57 47.44 -28.26
CA ASN A 36 3.56 46.04 -28.75
C ASN A 36 3.43 44.95 -27.68
N TRP A 37 3.57 45.24 -26.42
CA TRP A 37 3.51 44.21 -25.37
C TRP A 37 2.09 43.68 -25.07
N LYS A 38 1.05 44.42 -25.45
CA LYS A 38 -0.35 44.00 -25.20
C LYS A 38 -0.87 42.88 -26.11
N ARG A 39 -0.15 42.53 -27.19
CA ARG A 39 -0.61 41.52 -28.15
C ARG A 39 -0.01 40.14 -27.89
N ASP A 40 1.19 40.04 -27.34
CA ASP A 40 1.90 38.76 -27.21
C ASP A 40 1.89 38.17 -25.78
N VAL A 41 1.59 39.02 -24.77
CA VAL A 41 1.51 38.57 -23.38
C VAL A 41 0.40 37.53 -23.11
N PRO A 42 -0.78 37.56 -23.75
CA PRO A 42 -1.81 36.53 -23.51
C PRO A 42 -1.39 35.13 -23.95
N VAL A 43 -0.63 35.01 -25.03
CA VAL A 43 -0.18 33.70 -25.56
C VAL A 43 0.86 33.07 -24.65
N LEU A 44 1.85 33.81 -24.24
CA LEU A 44 2.91 33.37 -23.32
C LEU A 44 2.34 32.96 -21.94
N LEU A 45 1.36 33.69 -21.43
CA LEU A 45 0.68 33.35 -20.17
C LEU A 45 -0.15 32.08 -20.28
N LEU A 46 -0.79 31.83 -21.44
CA LEU A 46 -1.53 30.60 -21.69
C LEU A 46 -0.60 29.39 -21.77
N GLU A 47 0.49 29.50 -22.54
CA GLU A 47 1.48 28.40 -22.64
C GLU A 47 2.14 28.10 -21.29
N PHE A 48 2.48 29.11 -20.50
CA PHE A 48 3.03 28.94 -19.16
C PHE A 48 2.03 28.26 -18.23
N ARG A 49 0.74 28.64 -18.30
CA ARG A 49 -0.32 28.05 -17.49
C ARG A 49 -0.57 26.59 -17.85
N GLU A 50 -0.52 26.24 -19.14
CA GLU A 50 -0.65 24.86 -19.61
C GLU A 50 0.55 24.02 -19.19
N SER A 51 1.77 24.54 -19.33
CA SER A 51 2.99 23.86 -18.92
C SER A 51 3.00 23.55 -17.43
N VAL A 52 2.64 24.50 -16.57
CA VAL A 52 2.53 24.28 -15.12
C VAL A 52 1.45 23.25 -14.80
N ARG A 53 0.32 23.29 -15.49
CA ARG A 53 -0.77 22.32 -15.29
C ARG A 53 -0.37 20.90 -15.69
N VAL A 54 0.38 20.75 -16.78
CA VAL A 54 0.95 19.45 -17.21
C VAL A 54 1.90 18.92 -16.16
N THR A 55 2.81 19.73 -15.65
CA THR A 55 3.78 19.32 -14.62
C THR A 55 3.08 18.87 -13.32
N ILE A 56 2.03 19.56 -12.91
CA ILE A 56 1.25 19.18 -11.73
C ILE A 56 0.56 17.81 -11.98
N LEU A 57 -0.09 17.63 -13.13
CA LEU A 57 -0.75 16.37 -13.49
C LEU A 57 0.24 15.21 -13.61
N GLU A 58 1.43 15.43 -14.15
CA GLU A 58 2.49 14.41 -14.20
C GLU A 58 2.92 13.99 -12.80
N GLY A 59 3.05 14.94 -11.87
CA GLY A 59 3.35 14.68 -10.46
C GLY A 59 2.24 13.86 -9.77
N GLU A 60 0.98 14.21 -10.00
CA GLU A 60 -0.17 13.47 -9.46
C GLU A 60 -0.24 12.04 -10.03
N VAL A 61 -0.01 11.86 -11.33
CA VAL A 61 0.03 10.55 -11.98
C VAL A 61 1.17 9.69 -11.43
N ALA A 62 2.35 10.26 -11.20
CA ALA A 62 3.48 9.55 -10.59
C ALA A 62 3.14 9.08 -9.17
N SER A 63 2.56 9.96 -8.34
CA SER A 63 2.12 9.63 -6.98
C SER A 63 1.02 8.55 -6.96
N LEU A 64 0.06 8.64 -7.88
CA LEU A 64 -0.99 7.62 -8.00
C LEU A 64 -0.42 6.26 -8.43
N LYS A 65 0.52 6.22 -9.37
CA LYS A 65 1.20 4.98 -9.78
C LYS A 65 1.93 4.32 -8.62
N GLU A 66 2.64 5.11 -7.82
CA GLU A 66 3.33 4.60 -6.62
C GLU A 66 2.34 4.02 -5.60
N ARG A 67 1.25 4.73 -5.34
CA ARG A 67 0.19 4.24 -4.44
C ARG A 67 -0.48 2.97 -4.95
N VAL A 68 -0.75 2.87 -6.25
CA VAL A 68 -1.30 1.65 -6.87
C VAL A 68 -0.32 0.50 -6.74
N ALA A 69 0.97 0.71 -7.04
CA ALA A 69 2.00 -0.32 -6.89
C ALA A 69 2.12 -0.81 -5.44
N ALA A 70 2.02 0.10 -4.45
CA ALA A 70 2.03 -0.25 -3.04
C ALA A 70 0.81 -1.10 -2.64
N VAL A 71 -0.39 -0.79 -3.16
CA VAL A 71 -1.61 -1.58 -2.92
C VAL A 71 -1.54 -2.94 -3.61
N GLU A 72 -1.03 -3.00 -4.84
CA GLU A 72 -0.84 -4.27 -5.57
C GLU A 72 0.17 -5.18 -4.87
N ALA A 73 1.24 -4.62 -4.30
CA ALA A 73 2.23 -5.36 -3.52
C ALA A 73 1.65 -5.97 -2.23
N GLN A 74 0.57 -5.41 -1.70
CA GLN A 74 -0.14 -5.89 -0.51
C GLN A 74 -1.25 -6.90 -0.81
N LYS A 75 -1.45 -7.26 -2.08
CA LYS A 75 -2.52 -8.17 -2.47
C LYS A 75 -2.30 -9.57 -1.90
N PRO A 76 -3.27 -10.15 -1.17
CA PRO A 76 -3.15 -11.50 -0.66
C PRO A 76 -3.11 -12.52 -1.80
N LEU A 77 -2.23 -13.51 -1.66
CA LEU A 77 -2.08 -14.62 -2.58
C LEU A 77 -2.70 -15.88 -1.94
N ILE A 78 -3.46 -16.63 -2.72
CA ILE A 78 -3.98 -17.93 -2.28
C ILE A 78 -3.08 -19.02 -2.85
N VAL A 79 -2.47 -19.81 -1.96
CA VAL A 79 -1.55 -20.89 -2.31
C VAL A 79 -2.18 -22.23 -1.90
N PRO A 80 -2.38 -23.17 -2.84
CA PRO A 80 -2.81 -24.50 -2.49
C PRO A 80 -1.63 -25.30 -1.90
N VAL A 81 -1.87 -26.00 -0.80
CA VAL A 81 -0.93 -26.95 -0.20
C VAL A 81 -1.40 -28.38 -0.50
N GLU A 82 -0.61 -29.08 -1.29
CA GLU A 82 -0.88 -30.44 -1.76
C GLU A 82 0.00 -31.49 -1.08
N SER A 83 1.06 -31.04 -0.39
CA SER A 83 2.04 -31.93 0.26
C SER A 83 2.61 -31.31 1.52
N LEU A 84 2.82 -32.13 2.53
CA LEU A 84 3.51 -31.83 3.78
C LEU A 84 4.90 -32.48 3.85
N ALA A 85 5.46 -32.93 2.70
CA ALA A 85 6.79 -33.49 2.67
C ALA A 85 7.85 -32.50 3.26
N PRO A 86 8.86 -33.01 4.00
CA PRO A 86 9.28 -34.41 4.16
C PRO A 86 8.55 -35.20 5.27
N GLU A 87 7.59 -34.62 5.95
CA GLU A 87 6.91 -35.23 7.07
C GLU A 87 6.06 -36.45 6.64
N PRO A 88 5.86 -37.47 7.51
CA PRO A 88 5.10 -38.67 7.20
C PRO A 88 3.58 -38.42 7.28
N TYR A 89 3.13 -37.42 6.56
CA TYR A 89 1.73 -37.02 6.48
C TYR A 89 1.29 -36.91 5.04
N GLU A 90 0.11 -37.43 4.75
CA GLU A 90 -0.53 -37.32 3.46
C GLU A 90 -1.61 -36.25 3.51
N VAL A 91 -1.64 -35.37 2.51
CA VAL A 91 -2.72 -34.43 2.28
C VAL A 91 -3.82 -35.15 1.52
N ILE A 92 -4.91 -35.50 2.22
CA ILE A 92 -6.09 -36.16 1.64
C ILE A 92 -6.81 -35.24 0.67
N ARG A 93 -6.88 -33.97 1.04
CA ARG A 93 -7.52 -32.92 0.28
C ARG A 93 -6.64 -31.65 0.34
N PRO A 94 -6.31 -31.06 -0.79
CA PRO A 94 -5.57 -29.78 -0.81
C PRO A 94 -6.28 -28.73 0.02
N PHE A 95 -5.52 -28.00 0.81
CA PHE A 95 -6.04 -26.86 1.57
C PHE A 95 -5.39 -25.56 1.11
N HIS A 96 -6.13 -24.47 1.22
CA HIS A 96 -5.70 -23.17 0.76
C HIS A 96 -5.11 -22.35 1.90
N VAL A 97 -3.95 -21.78 1.62
CA VAL A 97 -3.25 -20.86 2.51
C VAL A 97 -3.37 -19.45 1.94
N ILE A 98 -3.80 -18.52 2.76
CA ILE A 98 -3.78 -17.10 2.42
C ILE A 98 -2.43 -16.55 2.84
N LEU A 99 -1.68 -16.05 1.87
CA LEU A 99 -0.38 -15.44 2.06
C LEU A 99 -0.50 -13.94 1.84
N GLN A 100 -0.09 -13.16 2.81
CA GLN A 100 -0.16 -11.69 2.73
C GLN A 100 1.11 -11.06 3.31
N PRO A 101 1.58 -9.93 2.77
CA PRO A 101 2.68 -9.19 3.36
C PRO A 101 2.25 -8.60 4.71
N ALA A 102 3.15 -8.64 5.67
CA ALA A 102 2.96 -8.14 7.04
C ALA A 102 4.23 -7.37 7.49
N GLY A 103 4.35 -6.12 7.03
CA GLY A 103 5.58 -5.34 7.20
C GLY A 103 6.72 -5.89 6.35
N ASP A 104 7.84 -6.24 6.99
CA ASP A 104 9.04 -6.82 6.34
C ASP A 104 8.96 -8.35 6.20
N GLU A 105 7.88 -8.97 6.66
CA GLU A 105 7.65 -10.40 6.62
C GLU A 105 6.41 -10.75 5.81
N TYR A 106 6.18 -12.06 5.62
CA TYR A 106 4.96 -12.61 5.06
C TYR A 106 4.22 -13.41 6.11
N LEU A 107 2.90 -13.25 6.15
CA LEU A 107 2.00 -14.02 6.99
C LEU A 107 1.28 -15.05 6.13
N ALA A 108 1.46 -16.32 6.43
CA ALA A 108 0.72 -17.43 5.85
C ALA A 108 -0.37 -17.87 6.85
N THR A 109 -1.61 -18.00 6.40
CA THR A 109 -2.75 -18.37 7.25
C THR A 109 -3.55 -19.49 6.62
N PHE A 110 -3.70 -20.59 7.36
CA PHE A 110 -4.71 -21.61 7.10
C PHE A 110 -5.96 -21.30 7.92
N PHE A 111 -6.92 -20.65 7.26
CA PHE A 111 -8.05 -20.03 7.93
C PHE A 111 -8.97 -21.05 8.61
N ASP A 112 -9.29 -22.17 7.95
CA ASP A 112 -10.21 -23.18 8.48
C ASP A 112 -9.73 -23.79 9.79
N ALA A 113 -8.42 -23.98 9.94
CA ALA A 113 -7.80 -24.50 11.16
C ALA A 113 -7.32 -23.40 12.12
N SER A 114 -7.46 -22.12 11.77
CA SER A 114 -6.97 -20.97 12.55
C SER A 114 -5.48 -21.09 12.93
N ILE A 115 -4.65 -21.52 11.97
CA ILE A 115 -3.20 -21.64 12.11
C ILE A 115 -2.54 -20.58 11.23
N SER A 116 -1.59 -19.84 11.79
CA SER A 116 -0.84 -18.82 11.07
C SER A 116 0.64 -18.90 11.41
N ALA A 117 1.49 -18.61 10.42
CA ALA A 117 2.94 -18.54 10.58
C ALA A 117 3.49 -17.34 9.79
N THR A 118 4.62 -16.79 10.23
CA THR A 118 5.37 -15.76 9.53
C THR A 118 6.67 -16.31 8.97
N GLY A 119 7.24 -15.59 7.98
CA GLY A 119 8.56 -15.86 7.43
C GLY A 119 9.07 -14.65 6.67
N GLY A 120 10.37 -14.50 6.55
CA GLY A 120 11.02 -13.41 5.81
C GLY A 120 10.78 -13.47 4.29
N THR A 121 10.35 -14.63 3.80
CA THR A 121 9.94 -14.85 2.42
C THR A 121 8.60 -15.56 2.35
N GLN A 122 7.92 -15.45 1.21
CA GLN A 122 6.65 -16.16 0.96
C GLN A 122 6.79 -17.67 1.15
N ARG A 123 7.89 -18.24 0.64
CA ARG A 123 8.19 -19.66 0.75
C ARG A 123 8.39 -20.09 2.20
N GLU A 124 9.18 -19.33 2.94
CA GLU A 124 9.46 -19.60 4.35
C GLU A 124 8.20 -19.53 5.22
N ALA A 125 7.34 -18.54 4.99
CA ALA A 125 6.07 -18.43 5.69
C ALA A 125 5.17 -19.66 5.47
N VAL A 126 5.13 -20.19 4.22
CA VAL A 126 4.37 -21.38 3.90
C VAL A 126 5.01 -22.63 4.51
N GLU A 127 6.32 -22.76 4.50
CA GLU A 127 7.05 -23.89 5.11
C GLU A 127 6.83 -23.88 6.64
N ASN A 128 7.01 -22.74 7.30
CA ASN A 128 6.73 -22.58 8.73
C ASN A 128 5.28 -22.93 9.08
N LEU A 129 4.33 -22.56 8.21
CA LEU A 129 2.93 -22.92 8.40
C LEU A 129 2.72 -24.43 8.32
N LYS A 130 3.35 -25.13 7.36
CA LYS A 130 3.27 -26.58 7.24
C LYS A 130 3.77 -27.29 8.50
N ASP A 131 4.90 -26.84 9.05
CA ASP A 131 5.47 -27.36 10.28
C ASP A 131 4.53 -27.16 11.47
N LEU A 132 3.88 -25.99 11.57
CA LEU A 132 2.89 -25.72 12.60
C LEU A 132 1.63 -26.59 12.45
N VAL A 133 1.17 -26.81 11.22
CA VAL A 133 0.03 -27.71 10.92
C VAL A 133 0.34 -29.13 11.40
N VAL A 134 1.51 -29.66 11.07
CA VAL A 134 1.97 -30.99 11.51
C VAL A 134 2.12 -31.05 13.03
N THR A 135 2.72 -30.04 13.63
CA THR A 135 2.89 -29.94 15.09
C THR A 135 1.56 -29.91 15.80
N ALA A 136 0.61 -29.07 15.36
CA ALA A 136 -0.73 -28.97 15.92
C ALA A 136 -1.48 -30.30 15.81
N PHE A 137 -1.42 -30.94 14.63
CA PHE A 137 -2.04 -32.26 14.42
C PHE A 137 -1.47 -33.31 15.39
N ASN A 138 -0.15 -33.38 15.55
CA ASN A 138 0.52 -34.28 16.47
C ASN A 138 0.15 -34.03 17.94
N MET A 139 0.16 -32.78 18.35
CA MET A 139 -0.19 -32.40 19.72
C MET A 139 -1.63 -32.76 20.04
N LEU A 140 -2.56 -32.35 19.17
CA LEU A 140 -3.98 -32.55 19.42
C LEU A 140 -4.41 -34.02 19.31
N THR A 141 -3.72 -34.84 18.50
CA THR A 141 -4.04 -36.28 18.38
C THR A 141 -3.59 -37.09 19.59
N ARG A 142 -2.62 -36.60 20.38
CA ARG A 142 -2.16 -37.27 21.63
C ARG A 142 -3.13 -37.14 22.79
N HIS A 143 -4.01 -36.13 22.74
CA HIS A 143 -5.00 -35.90 23.79
C HIS A 143 -6.32 -36.58 23.45
N LYS A 144 -7.03 -37.02 24.49
CA LYS A 144 -8.39 -37.51 24.33
C LYS A 144 -9.31 -36.34 23.97
N GLN A 145 -10.25 -36.57 23.06
CA GLN A 145 -11.18 -35.52 22.62
C GLN A 145 -11.99 -34.91 23.77
N SER A 146 -12.25 -35.71 24.83
CA SER A 146 -12.96 -35.25 26.04
C SER A 146 -12.13 -34.29 26.93
N GLU A 147 -10.82 -34.21 26.69
CA GLU A 147 -9.89 -33.35 27.43
C GLU A 147 -9.64 -32.04 26.68
N LEU A 148 -10.03 -31.96 25.41
CA LEU A 148 -9.84 -30.79 24.57
C LEU A 148 -11.01 -29.81 24.77
N GLY A 149 -10.68 -28.53 24.91
CA GLY A 149 -11.66 -27.46 24.85
C GLY A 149 -12.26 -27.28 23.45
N PRO A 150 -13.31 -26.46 23.29
CA PRO A 150 -14.03 -26.33 22.01
C PRO A 150 -13.16 -25.85 20.85
N GLY A 151 -12.19 -24.94 21.07
CA GLY A 151 -11.27 -24.47 20.05
C GLY A 151 -10.33 -25.55 19.52
N PRO A 152 -9.52 -26.21 20.37
CA PRO A 152 -8.66 -27.33 19.97
C PRO A 152 -9.44 -28.51 19.37
N LEU A 153 -10.64 -28.78 19.86
CA LEU A 153 -11.51 -29.83 19.31
C LEU A 153 -11.96 -29.49 17.88
N HIS A 154 -12.37 -28.24 17.64
CA HIS A 154 -12.67 -27.76 16.29
C HIS A 154 -11.46 -27.90 15.36
N GLN A 155 -10.31 -27.41 15.81
CA GLN A 155 -9.07 -27.42 15.06
C GLN A 155 -8.66 -28.85 14.61
N ILE A 156 -8.68 -29.83 15.53
CA ILE A 156 -8.32 -31.21 15.16
C ILE A 156 -9.36 -31.83 14.21
N ASN A 157 -10.64 -31.51 14.36
CA ASN A 157 -11.68 -31.99 13.46
C ASN A 157 -11.51 -31.43 12.05
N VAL A 158 -11.11 -30.17 11.92
CA VAL A 158 -10.76 -29.56 10.64
C VAL A 158 -9.53 -30.23 10.06
N LEU A 159 -8.43 -30.31 10.82
CA LEU A 159 -7.17 -30.89 10.34
C LEU A 159 -7.36 -32.33 9.83
N LYS A 160 -8.15 -33.17 10.50
CA LYS A 160 -8.46 -34.56 10.08
C LYS A 160 -9.17 -34.65 8.72
N GLN A 161 -9.79 -33.58 8.24
CA GLN A 161 -10.43 -33.56 6.93
C GLN A 161 -9.42 -33.37 5.81
N PHE A 162 -8.28 -32.79 6.12
CA PHE A 162 -7.26 -32.42 5.13
C PHE A 162 -6.01 -33.32 5.16
N ILE A 163 -5.64 -33.82 6.35
CA ILE A 163 -4.41 -34.57 6.54
C ILE A 163 -4.62 -35.84 7.34
N ARG A 164 -3.80 -36.85 7.02
CA ARG A 164 -3.70 -38.07 7.79
C ARG A 164 -2.24 -38.50 7.94
N ARG A 165 -1.93 -39.23 8.99
CA ARG A 165 -0.63 -39.85 9.17
C ARG A 165 -0.50 -41.05 8.26
N VAL A 166 0.65 -41.17 7.57
CA VAL A 166 1.01 -42.37 6.83
C VAL A 166 1.68 -43.33 7.82
N GLU A 167 1.17 -44.56 7.93
CA GLU A 167 1.75 -45.61 8.76
C GLU A 167 2.92 -46.30 8.04
#